data_a84cef4aeb7fd76baab3bd543c63daf0
#
_entry.id   a84cef4aeb7fd76baab3bd543c63daf0
#
_cell.length_a   1.000
_cell.length_b   1.000
_cell.length_c   1.000
_cell.angle_alpha   90.00
_cell.angle_beta   90.00
_cell.angle_gamma   90.00
#
_symmetry.space_group_name_H-M   'P 1'
#
loop_
_entity.id
_entity.type
_entity.pdbx_description
1 polymer ?
#
loop_
_entity_poly.entity_id
_entity_poly.type
_entity_poly.pdbx_seq_one_letter_code
_entity_poly.pdbx_strand_id
1 'polypeptide(L)'
;LWRPFETLSNGEQTKVLIAALFLNEGHFLLIDEPTNHLDTHGRQIVSEYLRKRKGFILVSHDRCFLDGCVDHILSLNRSYIEVKSGTFSAFLQNFEQQQRLEEAQNASLKKDIRRLSQSAKRTQGWSDRVEASKTGAADKGYIGHKSAKMMKRAKSIEARQQKAIEQKSGLLKNQERAEELKLLPLQYRSDTLVTFSEVSVCYEKNPVSCPVSFSIRRGERVVLEGSNGSGKSSLLKFVVGEALEHTGTITMGSGLVISYVPQDASHLQGTLSDFAKKNQIEEALFKAILRKLDFERIQFEKEIQDFSGGQKKKVLIAKSLCEQAHLYVWDEPLNFVDLYSRMQIEQLIREFSPTMLLVEHDQAFREAVATKTVQIEGAENEKRN
;
A
#
# COMPACT_ATOMS: atom_id res chain seq x y z
N LEU A 1 -1.01 14.79 35.28
CA LEU A 1 -1.66 13.64 35.92
C LEU A 1 -3.08 13.93 36.45
N TRP A 2 -3.55 15.19 36.36
CA TRP A 2 -4.87 15.60 36.90
C TRP A 2 -5.88 15.96 35.80
N ARG A 3 -5.54 15.70 34.52
CA ARG A 3 -6.49 15.90 33.42
C ARG A 3 -7.40 14.68 33.29
N PRO A 4 -8.71 14.86 33.07
CA PRO A 4 -9.61 13.76 32.72
C PRO A 4 -9.13 13.03 31.47
N PHE A 5 -9.26 11.68 31.44
CA PHE A 5 -8.78 10.85 30.32
C PHE A 5 -9.33 11.29 28.97
N GLU A 6 -10.59 11.72 28.95
CA GLU A 6 -11.29 12.17 27.73
C GLU A 6 -10.73 13.48 27.13
N THR A 7 -9.99 14.25 27.92
CA THR A 7 -9.34 15.51 27.47
C THR A 7 -7.94 15.31 26.94
N LEU A 8 -7.44 14.09 26.99
CA LEU A 8 -6.11 13.73 26.46
C LEU A 8 -6.19 13.53 24.94
N SER A 9 -5.12 13.87 24.25
CA SER A 9 -4.95 13.53 22.84
C SER A 9 -4.92 12.00 22.65
N ASN A 10 -5.28 11.51 21.46
CA ASN A 10 -5.27 10.08 21.14
C ASN A 10 -3.91 9.41 21.46
N GLY A 11 -2.79 10.10 21.22
CA GLY A 11 -1.46 9.60 21.57
C GLY A 11 -1.22 9.53 23.07
N GLU A 12 -1.68 10.52 23.86
CA GLU A 12 -1.61 10.50 25.33
C GLU A 12 -2.52 9.41 25.90
N GLN A 13 -3.74 9.24 25.38
CA GLN A 13 -4.65 8.16 25.79
C GLN A 13 -4.01 6.79 25.54
N THR A 14 -3.41 6.57 24.37
CA THR A 14 -2.70 5.32 24.06
C THR A 14 -1.54 5.08 25.03
N LYS A 15 -0.73 6.09 25.34
CA LYS A 15 0.37 5.99 26.34
C LYS A 15 -0.15 5.60 27.73
N VAL A 16 -1.28 6.18 28.16
CA VAL A 16 -1.89 5.85 29.47
C VAL A 16 -2.43 4.42 29.49
N LEU A 17 -3.12 3.98 28.43
CA LEU A 17 -3.63 2.61 28.33
C LEU A 17 -2.51 1.57 28.32
N ILE A 18 -1.43 1.82 27.59
CA ILE A 18 -0.25 0.94 27.57
C ILE A 18 0.42 0.90 28.94
N ALA A 19 0.57 2.05 29.61
CA ALA A 19 1.12 2.09 30.95
C ALA A 19 0.25 1.31 31.95
N ALA A 20 -1.06 1.46 31.89
CA ALA A 20 -2.00 0.71 32.73
C ALA A 20 -1.93 -0.80 32.47
N LEU A 21 -1.81 -1.21 31.19
CA LEU A 21 -1.62 -2.61 30.83
C LEU A 21 -0.33 -3.18 31.40
N PHE A 22 0.75 -2.42 31.39
CA PHE A 22 2.06 -2.85 31.85
C PHE A 22 2.19 -2.91 33.39
N LEU A 23 1.36 -2.16 34.10
CA LEU A 23 1.29 -2.23 35.59
C LEU A 23 0.58 -3.50 36.10
N ASN A 24 -0.19 -4.17 35.27
CA ASN A 24 -0.85 -5.43 35.60
C ASN A 24 0.15 -6.58 35.54
N GLU A 25 0.66 -7.00 36.69
CA GLU A 25 1.55 -8.17 36.79
C GLU A 25 0.77 -9.49 36.80
N GLY A 26 1.39 -10.55 36.29
CA GLY A 26 0.82 -11.90 36.33
C GLY A 26 -0.20 -12.22 35.24
N HIS A 27 -0.41 -11.32 34.28
CA HIS A 27 -1.31 -11.53 33.15
C HIS A 27 -0.55 -11.74 31.83
N PHE A 28 -1.11 -12.55 30.95
CA PHE A 28 -0.63 -12.69 29.57
C PHE A 28 -1.15 -11.52 28.75
N LEU A 29 -0.25 -10.80 28.09
CA LEU A 29 -0.60 -9.57 27.38
C LEU A 29 -1.10 -9.86 25.97
N LEU A 30 -2.25 -9.31 25.63
CA LEU A 30 -2.79 -9.23 24.27
C LEU A 30 -2.80 -7.77 23.84
N ILE A 31 -2.04 -7.42 22.82
CA ILE A 31 -1.79 -6.03 22.44
C ILE A 31 -2.15 -5.90 20.95
N ASP A 32 -3.10 -5.03 20.65
CA ASP A 32 -3.58 -4.78 19.29
C ASP A 32 -3.21 -3.37 18.87
N GLU A 33 -2.38 -3.26 17.82
CA GLU A 33 -1.94 -2.02 17.17
C GLU A 33 -1.49 -0.90 18.13
N PRO A 34 -0.57 -1.17 19.08
CA PRO A 34 -0.16 -0.18 20.07
C PRO A 34 0.61 1.01 19.48
N THR A 35 1.10 0.85 18.25
CA THR A 35 1.87 1.88 17.54
C THR A 35 1.02 2.96 16.92
N ASN A 36 -0.29 2.75 16.81
CA ASN A 36 -1.21 3.76 16.33
C ASN A 36 -1.21 4.95 17.29
N HIS A 37 -1.09 6.17 16.75
CA HIS A 37 -1.03 7.43 17.49
C HIS A 37 0.22 7.64 18.35
N LEU A 38 1.19 6.71 18.36
CA LEU A 38 2.48 6.91 19.03
C LEU A 38 3.49 7.55 18.08
N ASP A 39 4.19 8.56 18.59
CA ASP A 39 5.37 9.11 17.94
C ASP A 39 6.56 8.11 17.98
N THR A 40 7.59 8.39 17.20
CA THR A 40 8.77 7.51 17.10
C THR A 40 9.39 7.19 18.45
N HIS A 41 9.47 8.18 19.35
CA HIS A 41 10.02 7.99 20.70
C HIS A 41 9.13 7.07 21.55
N GLY A 42 7.81 7.27 21.53
CA GLY A 42 6.86 6.41 22.21
C GLY A 42 6.93 4.95 21.75
N ARG A 43 7.05 4.73 20.43
CA ARG A 43 7.23 3.39 19.84
C ARG A 43 8.50 2.71 20.35
N GLN A 44 9.61 3.44 20.42
CA GLN A 44 10.87 2.91 20.93
C GLN A 44 10.76 2.48 22.39
N ILE A 45 10.20 3.32 23.26
CA ILE A 45 10.01 3.00 24.69
C ILE A 45 9.17 1.72 24.86
N VAL A 46 8.05 1.61 24.12
CA VAL A 46 7.16 0.44 24.20
C VAL A 46 7.86 -0.82 23.69
N SER A 47 8.61 -0.73 22.58
CA SER A 47 9.39 -1.84 22.04
C SER A 47 10.44 -2.34 23.03
N GLU A 48 11.21 -1.43 23.65
CA GLU A 48 12.23 -1.78 24.67
C GLU A 48 11.61 -2.44 25.91
N TYR A 49 10.40 -1.99 26.30
CA TYR A 49 9.68 -2.60 27.41
C TYR A 49 9.21 -4.02 27.06
N LEU A 50 8.59 -4.20 25.90
CA LEU A 50 8.10 -5.51 25.45
C LEU A 50 9.23 -6.53 25.27
N ARG A 51 10.38 -6.10 24.79
CA ARG A 51 11.57 -6.96 24.65
C ARG A 51 12.01 -7.60 25.97
N LYS A 52 11.74 -6.95 27.12
CA LYS A 52 12.07 -7.45 28.45
C LYS A 52 10.99 -8.35 29.04
N ARG A 53 9.78 -8.39 28.45
CA ARG A 53 8.65 -9.20 28.92
C ARG A 53 8.67 -10.60 28.28
N LYS A 54 8.22 -11.57 29.06
CA LYS A 54 8.05 -12.96 28.62
C LYS A 54 6.56 -13.25 28.41
N GLY A 55 6.19 -13.66 27.21
CA GLY A 55 4.84 -14.11 26.88
C GLY A 55 3.84 -12.98 26.66
N PHE A 56 3.69 -12.61 25.36
CA PHE A 56 2.64 -11.73 24.88
C PHE A 56 2.28 -12.10 23.45
N ILE A 57 1.10 -11.69 23.00
CA ILE A 57 0.71 -11.67 21.59
C ILE A 57 0.53 -10.21 21.19
N LEU A 58 1.18 -9.84 20.09
CA LEU A 58 1.19 -8.50 19.54
C LEU A 58 0.68 -8.53 18.11
N VAL A 59 -0.30 -7.68 17.80
CA VAL A 59 -0.72 -7.37 16.43
C VAL A 59 -0.17 -5.99 16.09
N SER A 60 0.61 -5.88 15.05
CA SER A 60 1.12 -4.59 14.55
C SER A 60 1.51 -4.68 13.08
N HIS A 61 1.42 -3.54 12.40
CA HIS A 61 1.87 -3.36 11.02
C HIS A 61 3.18 -2.55 10.93
N ASP A 62 3.78 -2.18 12.06
CA ASP A 62 5.05 -1.46 12.12
C ASP A 62 6.24 -2.42 12.13
N ARG A 63 6.97 -2.47 11.02
CA ARG A 63 8.09 -3.38 10.78
C ARG A 63 9.22 -3.20 11.80
N CYS A 64 9.65 -1.97 12.03
CA CYS A 64 10.74 -1.66 12.95
C CYS A 64 10.36 -1.97 14.40
N PHE A 65 9.11 -1.70 14.78
CA PHE A 65 8.59 -2.00 16.10
C PHE A 65 8.56 -3.51 16.34
N LEU A 66 8.07 -4.31 15.38
CA LEU A 66 8.05 -5.77 15.47
C LEU A 66 9.47 -6.34 15.60
N ASP A 67 10.40 -5.91 14.75
CA ASP A 67 11.80 -6.39 14.81
C ASP A 67 12.47 -6.09 16.15
N GLY A 68 12.04 -5.02 16.83
CA GLY A 68 12.57 -4.63 18.12
C GLY A 68 12.10 -5.46 19.31
N CYS A 69 10.97 -6.20 19.19
CA CYS A 69 10.35 -6.82 20.37
C CYS A 69 9.84 -8.25 20.18
N VAL A 70 9.74 -8.78 18.95
CA VAL A 70 9.21 -10.13 18.70
C VAL A 70 10.30 -11.12 18.30
N ASP A 71 10.11 -12.39 18.65
CA ASP A 71 10.98 -13.53 18.32
C ASP A 71 10.27 -14.63 17.52
N HIS A 72 8.94 -14.55 17.43
CA HIS A 72 8.10 -15.45 16.64
C HIS A 72 7.05 -14.68 15.88
N ILE A 73 6.77 -15.11 14.66
CA ILE A 73 5.73 -14.53 13.80
C ILE A 73 4.64 -15.58 13.59
N LEU A 74 3.41 -15.22 13.96
CA LEU A 74 2.21 -16.01 13.67
C LEU A 74 1.52 -15.37 12.46
N SER A 75 1.57 -16.07 11.32
CA SER A 75 0.94 -15.64 10.07
C SER A 75 -0.42 -16.32 9.90
N LEU A 76 -1.47 -15.51 9.79
CA LEU A 76 -2.83 -15.97 9.51
C LEU A 76 -3.09 -15.89 8.01
N ASN A 77 -2.99 -17.01 7.31
CA ASN A 77 -3.33 -17.11 5.90
C ASN A 77 -4.78 -17.59 5.72
N ARG A 78 -5.35 -17.41 4.53
CA ARG A 78 -6.75 -17.83 4.25
C ARG A 78 -7.03 -19.30 4.52
N SER A 79 -6.04 -20.17 4.38
CA SER A 79 -6.19 -21.63 4.45
C SER A 79 -5.39 -22.32 5.56
N TYR A 80 -4.43 -21.64 6.16
CA TYR A 80 -3.56 -22.20 7.20
C TYR A 80 -2.98 -21.12 8.11
N ILE A 81 -2.58 -21.54 9.31
CA ILE A 81 -1.85 -20.72 10.28
C ILE A 81 -0.43 -21.25 10.32
N GLU A 82 0.54 -20.34 10.24
CA GLU A 82 1.97 -20.68 10.27
C GLU A 82 2.67 -19.90 11.38
N VAL A 83 3.50 -20.59 12.16
CA VAL A 83 4.35 -19.95 13.17
C VAL A 83 5.80 -20.12 12.74
N LYS A 84 6.53 -19.03 12.63
CA LYS A 84 7.95 -19.00 12.28
C LYS A 84 8.75 -18.30 13.38
N SER A 85 9.87 -18.91 13.76
CA SER A 85 10.84 -18.27 14.65
C SER A 85 11.68 -17.27 13.90
N GLY A 86 12.04 -16.16 14.54
CA GLY A 86 12.88 -15.12 13.99
C GLY A 86 12.23 -13.76 14.01
N THR A 87 12.95 -12.76 13.51
CA THR A 87 12.47 -11.39 13.40
C THR A 87 11.48 -11.23 12.25
N PHE A 88 10.69 -10.18 12.30
CA PHE A 88 9.75 -9.86 11.24
C PHE A 88 10.44 -9.63 9.88
N SER A 89 11.58 -8.93 9.87
CA SER A 89 12.36 -8.71 8.65
C SER A 89 12.85 -10.02 8.00
N ALA A 90 13.29 -11.00 8.79
CA ALA A 90 13.67 -12.33 8.27
C ALA A 90 12.46 -13.07 7.68
N PHE A 91 11.30 -13.01 8.36
CA PHE A 91 10.05 -13.55 7.83
C PHE A 91 9.67 -12.91 6.50
N LEU A 92 9.73 -11.58 6.41
CA LEU A 92 9.38 -10.83 5.21
C LEU A 92 10.28 -11.17 4.01
N GLN A 93 11.61 -11.25 4.23
CA GLN A 93 12.55 -11.66 3.18
C GLN A 93 12.23 -13.05 2.63
N ASN A 94 11.95 -14.01 3.51
CA ASN A 94 11.57 -15.37 3.12
C ASN A 94 10.26 -15.38 2.33
N PHE A 95 9.28 -14.58 2.76
CA PHE A 95 7.98 -14.44 2.10
C PHE A 95 8.13 -13.84 0.70
N GLU A 96 8.88 -12.75 0.55
CA GLU A 96 9.16 -12.14 -0.75
C GLU A 96 9.91 -13.09 -1.70
N GLN A 97 10.90 -13.82 -1.17
CA GLN A 97 11.63 -14.82 -1.95
C GLN A 97 10.69 -15.93 -2.43
N GLN A 98 9.80 -16.42 -1.57
CA GLN A 98 8.82 -17.42 -1.94
C GLN A 98 7.85 -16.89 -2.99
N GLN A 99 7.34 -15.65 -2.86
CA GLN A 99 6.49 -15.02 -3.86
C GLN A 99 7.20 -14.91 -5.22
N ARG A 100 8.45 -14.46 -5.25
CA ARG A 100 9.25 -14.39 -6.50
C ARG A 100 9.41 -15.75 -7.17
N LEU A 101 9.65 -16.79 -6.38
CA LEU A 101 9.74 -18.17 -6.90
C LEU A 101 8.40 -18.64 -7.48
N GLU A 102 7.29 -18.36 -6.79
CA GLU A 102 5.94 -18.69 -7.27
C GLU A 102 5.59 -17.91 -8.56
N GLU A 103 5.95 -16.64 -8.63
CA GLU A 103 5.78 -15.82 -9.84
C GLU A 103 6.59 -16.35 -11.02
N ALA A 104 7.85 -16.71 -10.80
CA ALA A 104 8.71 -17.31 -11.82
C ALA A 104 8.15 -18.65 -12.30
N GLN A 105 7.67 -19.51 -11.39
CA GLN A 105 7.01 -20.77 -11.73
C GLN A 105 5.74 -20.54 -12.54
N ASN A 106 4.87 -19.61 -12.10
CA ASN A 106 3.65 -19.25 -12.82
C ASN A 106 3.95 -18.68 -14.21
N ALA A 107 4.97 -17.84 -14.36
CA ALA A 107 5.40 -17.30 -15.65
C ALA A 107 5.88 -18.43 -16.59
N SER A 108 6.66 -19.39 -16.08
CA SER A 108 7.10 -20.58 -16.82
C SER A 108 5.91 -21.44 -17.24
N LEU A 109 4.98 -21.74 -16.33
CA LEU A 109 3.76 -22.51 -16.63
C LEU A 109 2.90 -21.82 -17.70
N LYS A 110 2.71 -20.49 -17.61
CA LYS A 110 1.98 -19.71 -18.62
C LYS A 110 2.65 -19.79 -20.00
N LYS A 111 3.99 -19.71 -20.05
CA LYS A 111 4.76 -19.86 -21.30
C LYS A 111 4.56 -21.25 -21.91
N ASP A 112 4.59 -22.28 -21.10
CA ASP A 112 4.38 -23.66 -21.51
C ASP A 112 2.95 -23.89 -22.03
N ILE A 113 1.94 -23.42 -21.29
CA ILE A 113 0.53 -23.48 -21.70
C ILE A 113 0.33 -22.80 -23.06
N ARG A 114 0.91 -21.59 -23.22
CA ARG A 114 0.87 -20.85 -24.50
C ARG A 114 1.51 -21.64 -25.64
N ARG A 115 2.66 -22.27 -25.39
CA ARG A 115 3.36 -23.10 -26.38
C ARG A 115 2.54 -24.33 -26.76
N LEU A 116 1.96 -25.03 -25.78
CA LEU A 116 1.09 -26.19 -26.00
C LEU A 116 -0.18 -25.79 -26.77
N SER A 117 -0.83 -24.70 -26.40
CA SER A 117 -2.03 -24.17 -27.09
C SER A 117 -1.74 -23.78 -28.54
N GLN A 118 -0.59 -23.13 -28.83
CA GLN A 118 -0.19 -22.84 -30.18
C GLN A 118 0.09 -24.11 -31.00
N SER A 119 0.73 -25.10 -30.38
CA SER A 119 0.96 -26.41 -31.01
C SER A 119 -0.36 -27.14 -31.33
N ALA A 120 -1.32 -27.13 -30.41
CA ALA A 120 -2.64 -27.68 -30.59
C ALA A 120 -3.38 -27.02 -31.78
N LYS A 121 -3.38 -25.68 -31.83
CA LYS A 121 -3.97 -24.94 -32.96
C LYS A 121 -3.32 -25.26 -34.31
N ARG A 122 -1.99 -25.44 -34.35
CA ARG A 122 -1.28 -25.85 -35.56
C ARG A 122 -1.67 -27.27 -36.03
N THR A 123 -1.81 -28.19 -35.08
CA THR A 123 -2.21 -29.58 -35.34
C THR A 123 -3.64 -29.63 -35.87
N GLN A 124 -4.56 -28.84 -35.30
CA GLN A 124 -5.94 -28.71 -35.74
C GLN A 124 -6.01 -28.13 -37.18
N GLY A 125 -5.33 -27.00 -37.45
CA GLY A 125 -5.28 -26.40 -38.80
C GLY A 125 -4.64 -27.31 -39.85
N TRP A 126 -3.76 -28.24 -39.45
CA TRP A 126 -3.22 -29.27 -40.37
C TRP A 126 -4.23 -30.39 -40.61
N SER A 127 -4.99 -30.82 -39.64
CA SER A 127 -6.10 -31.76 -39.74
C SER A 127 -7.16 -31.23 -40.71
N ASP A 128 -7.56 -29.95 -40.59
CA ASP A 128 -8.55 -29.29 -41.44
C ASP A 128 -8.09 -29.20 -42.91
N ARG A 129 -6.80 -28.92 -43.13
CA ARG A 129 -6.22 -28.90 -44.51
C ARG A 129 -6.21 -30.30 -45.16
N VAL A 130 -5.92 -31.35 -44.40
CA VAL A 130 -5.95 -32.74 -44.87
C VAL A 130 -7.39 -33.16 -45.20
N GLU A 131 -8.36 -32.65 -44.44
CA GLU A 131 -9.79 -32.92 -44.72
C GLU A 131 -10.27 -32.16 -45.96
N ALA A 132 -9.87 -30.92 -46.16
CA ALA A 132 -10.17 -30.13 -47.34
C ALA A 132 -9.54 -30.70 -48.63
N SER A 133 -8.38 -31.37 -48.53
CA SER A 133 -7.73 -31.99 -49.71
C SER A 133 -8.42 -33.27 -50.22
N LYS A 134 -9.47 -33.76 -49.54
CA LYS A 134 -10.30 -34.89 -49.98
C LYS A 134 -11.23 -34.54 -51.17
N THR A 135 -11.51 -33.27 -51.37
CA THR A 135 -12.41 -32.81 -52.42
C THR A 135 -11.60 -32.67 -53.72
N GLY A 136 -11.64 -33.72 -54.58
CA GLY A 136 -11.07 -33.67 -55.95
C GLY A 136 -10.08 -34.80 -56.33
N ALA A 137 -9.86 -35.81 -55.51
CA ALA A 137 -8.91 -36.87 -55.79
C ALA A 137 -9.56 -38.08 -56.50
N ALA A 138 -8.90 -38.62 -57.54
CA ALA A 138 -9.36 -39.73 -58.34
C ALA A 138 -9.37 -41.12 -57.69
N ASP A 139 -8.58 -41.28 -56.60
CA ASP A 139 -8.52 -42.56 -55.82
C ASP A 139 -9.01 -42.32 -54.38
N LYS A 140 -10.33 -42.48 -54.21
CA LYS A 140 -11.04 -42.20 -52.96
C LYS A 140 -10.77 -43.25 -51.84
N GLY A 141 -10.37 -44.46 -52.18
CA GLY A 141 -10.20 -45.56 -51.21
C GLY A 141 -8.90 -45.51 -50.43
N TYR A 142 -7.77 -45.36 -51.09
CA TYR A 142 -6.45 -45.30 -50.46
C TYR A 142 -6.26 -44.01 -49.68
N ILE A 143 -6.66 -42.88 -50.24
CA ILE A 143 -6.57 -41.55 -49.59
C ILE A 143 -7.49 -41.50 -48.38
N GLY A 144 -8.68 -42.09 -48.43
CA GLY A 144 -9.61 -42.19 -47.31
C GLY A 144 -9.02 -42.93 -46.09
N HIS A 145 -8.37 -44.08 -46.33
CA HIS A 145 -7.74 -44.84 -45.24
C HIS A 145 -6.53 -44.13 -44.61
N LYS A 146 -5.68 -43.53 -45.46
CA LYS A 146 -4.52 -42.74 -44.99
C LYS A 146 -4.97 -41.50 -44.23
N SER A 147 -5.99 -40.80 -44.66
CA SER A 147 -6.59 -39.65 -44.00
C SER A 147 -7.23 -40.04 -42.66
N ALA A 148 -8.00 -41.14 -42.60
CA ALA A 148 -8.59 -41.62 -41.34
C ALA A 148 -7.53 -41.97 -40.27
N LYS A 149 -6.42 -42.59 -40.71
CA LYS A 149 -5.28 -42.90 -39.78
C LYS A 149 -4.58 -41.63 -39.32
N MET A 150 -4.42 -40.63 -40.18
CA MET A 150 -3.84 -39.32 -39.80
C MET A 150 -4.77 -38.55 -38.85
N MET A 151 -6.09 -38.52 -39.12
CA MET A 151 -7.08 -37.91 -38.21
C MET A 151 -7.08 -38.57 -36.84
N LYS A 152 -7.03 -39.91 -36.76
CA LYS A 152 -6.95 -40.62 -35.47
C LYS A 152 -5.69 -40.24 -34.69
N ARG A 153 -4.56 -40.08 -35.41
CA ARG A 153 -3.32 -39.58 -34.78
C ARG A 153 -3.42 -38.13 -34.33
N ALA A 154 -4.00 -37.24 -35.15
CA ALA A 154 -4.20 -35.82 -34.80
C ALA A 154 -5.09 -35.66 -33.56
N LYS A 155 -6.26 -36.37 -33.53
CA LYS A 155 -7.15 -36.39 -32.35
C LYS A 155 -6.47 -36.92 -31.09
N SER A 156 -5.61 -37.95 -31.20
CA SER A 156 -4.85 -38.48 -30.06
C SER A 156 -3.81 -37.50 -29.55
N ILE A 157 -3.14 -36.73 -30.43
CA ILE A 157 -2.18 -35.68 -30.08
C ILE A 157 -2.93 -34.53 -29.41
N GLU A 158 -4.05 -34.10 -29.99
CA GLU A 158 -4.90 -33.03 -29.48
C GLU A 158 -5.42 -33.35 -28.04
N ALA A 159 -5.94 -34.57 -27.84
CA ALA A 159 -6.40 -35.03 -26.53
C ALA A 159 -5.28 -35.03 -25.47
N ARG A 160 -4.04 -35.44 -25.87
CA ARG A 160 -2.88 -35.39 -24.98
C ARG A 160 -2.46 -33.95 -24.65
N GLN A 161 -2.47 -33.05 -25.65
CA GLN A 161 -2.15 -31.66 -25.47
C GLN A 161 -3.18 -30.95 -24.58
N GLN A 162 -4.48 -31.22 -24.80
CA GLN A 162 -5.57 -30.68 -23.99
C GLN A 162 -5.44 -31.10 -22.52
N LYS A 163 -5.21 -32.41 -22.30
CA LYS A 163 -4.98 -32.95 -20.93
C LYS A 163 -3.75 -32.31 -20.27
N ALA A 164 -2.66 -32.09 -21.02
CA ALA A 164 -1.47 -31.42 -20.51
C ALA A 164 -1.72 -29.94 -20.19
N ILE A 165 -2.54 -29.25 -20.99
CA ILE A 165 -2.96 -27.87 -20.73
C ILE A 165 -3.82 -27.81 -19.46
N GLU A 166 -4.79 -28.71 -19.31
CA GLU A 166 -5.65 -28.79 -18.12
C GLU A 166 -4.85 -29.06 -16.84
N GLN A 167 -3.92 -30.03 -16.90
CA GLN A 167 -3.04 -30.32 -15.78
C GLN A 167 -2.16 -29.12 -15.39
N LYS A 168 -1.54 -28.45 -16.38
CA LYS A 168 -0.71 -27.26 -16.12
C LYS A 168 -1.52 -26.05 -15.68
N SER A 169 -2.74 -25.87 -16.20
CA SER A 169 -3.63 -24.80 -15.74
C SER A 169 -4.11 -25.01 -14.30
N GLY A 170 -4.33 -26.25 -13.88
CA GLY A 170 -4.64 -26.58 -12.50
C GLY A 170 -3.50 -26.34 -11.51
N LEU A 171 -2.24 -26.27 -11.98
CA LEU A 171 -1.06 -25.92 -11.19
C LEU A 171 -0.84 -24.41 -11.08
N LEU A 172 -1.50 -23.61 -11.92
CA LEU A 172 -1.42 -22.16 -11.79
C LEU A 172 -2.09 -21.73 -10.49
N LYS A 173 -1.30 -21.21 -9.57
CA LYS A 173 -1.85 -20.53 -8.39
C LYS A 173 -2.60 -19.29 -8.87
N ASN A 174 -3.82 -19.12 -8.38
CA ASN A 174 -4.66 -17.94 -8.68
C ASN A 174 -3.98 -16.68 -8.11
N GLN A 175 -3.05 -16.13 -8.86
CA GLN A 175 -2.63 -14.76 -8.69
C GLN A 175 -3.52 -13.94 -9.63
N GLU A 176 -4.46 -13.20 -9.07
CA GLU A 176 -5.13 -12.14 -9.82
C GLU A 176 -4.03 -11.23 -10.37
N ARG A 177 -3.93 -11.13 -11.68
CA ARG A 177 -3.10 -10.11 -12.32
C ARG A 177 -3.71 -8.77 -11.96
N ALA A 178 -3.23 -8.20 -10.89
CA ALA A 178 -3.43 -6.79 -10.73
C ALA A 178 -2.68 -6.10 -11.89
N GLU A 179 -3.39 -5.36 -12.74
CA GLU A 179 -2.76 -4.45 -13.70
C GLU A 179 -1.74 -3.60 -12.97
N GLU A 180 -0.57 -3.34 -13.58
CA GLU A 180 0.44 -2.48 -12.96
C GLU A 180 -0.18 -1.13 -12.63
N LEU A 181 -0.17 -0.74 -11.36
CA LEU A 181 -0.60 0.59 -10.95
C LEU A 181 0.36 1.59 -11.56
N LYS A 182 -0.16 2.58 -12.24
CA LYS A 182 0.63 3.68 -12.80
C LYS A 182 0.21 4.95 -12.10
N LEU A 183 1.16 5.59 -11.45
CA LEU A 183 1.03 6.96 -11.00
C LEU A 183 1.51 7.87 -12.14
N LEU A 184 0.74 8.88 -12.48
CA LEU A 184 1.09 9.84 -13.54
C LEU A 184 1.23 11.24 -12.94
N PRO A 185 2.35 11.54 -12.24
CA PRO A 185 2.56 12.85 -11.66
C PRO A 185 2.70 13.91 -12.78
N LEU A 186 2.05 15.05 -12.56
CA LEU A 186 2.21 16.20 -13.44
C LEU A 186 3.59 16.83 -13.26
N GLN A 187 4.18 17.29 -14.35
CA GLN A 187 5.44 18.00 -14.29
C GLN A 187 5.17 19.51 -14.10
N TYR A 188 5.69 20.05 -13.01
CA TYR A 188 5.62 21.48 -12.78
C TYR A 188 6.73 22.21 -13.55
N ARG A 189 6.42 23.42 -14.03
CA ARG A 189 7.33 24.23 -14.88
C ARG A 189 8.59 24.72 -14.15
N SER A 190 8.49 24.97 -12.83
CA SER A 190 9.61 25.41 -11.99
C SER A 190 10.18 24.22 -11.23
N ASP A 191 11.46 24.30 -10.87
CA ASP A 191 12.10 23.29 -10.03
C ASP A 191 11.58 23.33 -8.59
N THR A 192 11.30 24.52 -8.06
CA THR A 192 10.77 24.70 -6.71
C THR A 192 9.25 24.89 -6.75
N LEU A 193 8.53 24.09 -5.99
CA LEU A 193 7.07 24.11 -5.90
C LEU A 193 6.59 24.95 -4.73
N VAL A 194 7.21 24.76 -3.55
CA VAL A 194 6.85 25.46 -2.31
C VAL A 194 8.11 25.82 -1.54
N THR A 195 8.12 27.00 -0.92
CA THR A 195 9.19 27.47 -0.03
C THR A 195 8.59 27.97 1.26
N PHE A 196 9.09 27.48 2.38
CA PHE A 196 8.82 27.97 3.72
C PHE A 196 10.04 28.76 4.19
N SER A 197 9.85 29.99 4.69
CA SER A 197 10.91 30.86 5.20
C SER A 197 10.51 31.34 6.59
N GLU A 198 11.22 30.87 7.61
CA GLU A 198 11.00 31.20 9.03
C GLU A 198 9.53 31.04 9.45
N VAL A 199 8.88 29.96 8.98
CA VAL A 199 7.45 29.73 9.24
C VAL A 199 7.27 29.05 10.58
N SER A 200 6.45 29.64 11.45
CA SER A 200 5.99 29.07 12.70
C SER A 200 4.46 29.06 12.71
N VAL A 201 3.89 27.92 13.04
CA VAL A 201 2.44 27.73 13.18
C VAL A 201 1.96 28.35 14.47
N CYS A 202 0.87 29.10 14.43
CA CYS A 202 0.25 29.72 15.60
C CYS A 202 -1.20 29.26 15.77
N TYR A 203 -1.60 29.03 17.03
CA TYR A 203 -3.00 28.86 17.41
C TYR A 203 -3.32 29.86 18.51
N GLU A 204 -4.38 30.64 18.33
CA GLU A 204 -4.77 31.72 19.26
C GLU A 204 -3.57 32.65 19.60
N LYS A 205 -2.77 33.00 18.58
CA LYS A 205 -1.54 33.81 18.65
C LYS A 205 -0.37 33.16 19.40
N ASN A 206 -0.51 31.92 19.88
CA ASN A 206 0.59 31.20 20.54
C ASN A 206 1.33 30.34 19.49
N PRO A 207 2.66 30.44 19.37
CA PRO A 207 3.43 29.59 18.49
C PRO A 207 3.42 28.14 19.03
N VAL A 208 3.12 27.19 18.14
CA VAL A 208 3.11 25.75 18.42
C VAL A 208 4.39 25.09 17.92
N SER A 209 4.99 25.64 16.86
CA SER A 209 6.25 25.15 16.32
C SER A 209 7.35 26.21 16.39
N CYS A 210 8.60 25.78 16.49
CA CYS A 210 9.74 26.65 16.19
C CYS A 210 9.72 27.06 14.72
N PRO A 211 10.32 28.23 14.37
CA PRO A 211 10.41 28.64 12.97
C PRO A 211 11.16 27.61 12.13
N VAL A 212 10.60 27.27 10.97
CA VAL A 212 11.19 26.29 10.04
C VAL A 212 11.37 26.90 8.66
N SER A 213 12.51 26.59 8.03
CA SER A 213 12.84 27.02 6.67
C SER A 213 13.22 25.84 5.80
N PHE A 214 12.46 25.55 4.75
CA PHE A 214 12.76 24.52 3.77
C PHE A 214 12.03 24.77 2.45
N SER A 215 12.43 24.06 1.41
CA SER A 215 11.76 24.08 0.11
C SER A 215 11.45 22.67 -0.36
N ILE A 216 10.43 22.55 -1.20
CA ILE A 216 10.02 21.32 -1.88
C ILE A 216 10.34 21.51 -3.36
N ARG A 217 11.23 20.66 -3.89
CA ARG A 217 11.62 20.68 -5.29
C ARG A 217 10.96 19.53 -6.04
N ARG A 218 10.91 19.65 -7.35
CA ARG A 218 10.36 18.64 -8.23
C ARG A 218 11.08 17.30 -8.05
N GLY A 219 10.29 16.21 -7.84
CA GLY A 219 10.81 14.87 -7.60
C GLY A 219 11.30 14.62 -6.17
N GLU A 220 11.31 15.62 -5.28
CA GLU A 220 11.62 15.42 -3.88
C GLU A 220 10.42 14.82 -3.13
N ARG A 221 10.71 13.90 -2.23
CA ARG A 221 9.77 13.36 -1.25
C ARG A 221 10.22 13.82 0.13
N VAL A 222 9.60 14.93 0.57
CA VAL A 222 9.93 15.60 1.83
C VAL A 222 9.07 15.01 2.94
N VAL A 223 9.72 14.45 3.96
CA VAL A 223 9.06 13.96 5.18
C VAL A 223 9.22 14.98 6.30
N LEU A 224 8.11 15.34 6.95
CA LEU A 224 8.14 16.14 8.17
C LEU A 224 8.19 15.21 9.38
N GLU A 225 9.21 15.36 10.21
CA GLU A 225 9.38 14.64 11.46
C GLU A 225 9.26 15.57 12.68
N GLY A 226 8.85 15.01 13.81
CA GLY A 226 8.74 15.75 15.07
C GLY A 226 7.75 15.08 16.01
N SER A 227 7.72 15.53 17.26
CA SER A 227 6.80 15.04 18.28
C SER A 227 5.33 15.30 17.92
N ASN A 228 4.42 14.58 18.56
CA ASN A 228 2.99 14.86 18.40
C ASN A 228 2.69 16.28 18.92
N GLY A 229 1.86 17.00 18.16
CA GLY A 229 1.52 18.40 18.48
C GLY A 229 2.56 19.45 18.05
N SER A 230 3.66 19.09 17.37
CA SER A 230 4.67 20.06 16.89
C SER A 230 4.25 20.86 15.67
N GLY A 231 3.02 20.73 15.17
CA GLY A 231 2.50 21.53 14.05
C GLY A 231 2.69 20.92 12.65
N LYS A 232 3.13 19.64 12.53
CA LYS A 232 3.33 18.97 11.24
C LYS A 232 2.11 19.02 10.32
N SER A 233 0.96 18.55 10.79
CA SER A 233 -0.29 18.55 10.03
C SER A 233 -0.74 19.96 9.66
N SER A 234 -0.46 20.96 10.49
CA SER A 234 -0.78 22.35 10.19
C SER A 234 0.09 22.90 9.05
N LEU A 235 1.37 22.50 8.96
CA LEU A 235 2.23 22.85 7.82
C LEU A 235 1.70 22.23 6.51
N LEU A 236 1.18 20.97 6.55
CA LEU A 236 0.54 20.38 5.39
C LEU A 236 -0.72 21.15 4.97
N LYS A 237 -1.53 21.58 5.93
CA LYS A 237 -2.78 22.34 5.70
C LYS A 237 -2.53 23.67 5.02
N PHE A 238 -1.43 24.37 5.33
CA PHE A 238 -1.03 25.59 4.59
C PHE A 238 -0.85 25.30 3.10
N VAL A 239 -0.17 24.19 2.77
CA VAL A 239 0.09 23.83 1.37
C VAL A 239 -1.22 23.52 0.64
N VAL A 240 -2.20 22.97 1.33
CA VAL A 240 -3.53 22.67 0.77
C VAL A 240 -4.42 23.92 0.67
N GLY A 241 -3.98 25.03 1.26
CA GLY A 241 -4.68 26.32 1.18
C GLY A 241 -5.63 26.60 2.34
N GLU A 242 -5.52 25.86 3.45
CA GLU A 242 -6.23 26.19 4.68
C GLU A 242 -5.63 27.48 5.30
N ALA A 243 -6.48 28.42 5.65
CA ALA A 243 -6.06 29.66 6.30
C ALA A 243 -5.82 29.42 7.79
N LEU A 244 -4.56 29.27 8.18
CA LEU A 244 -4.14 29.14 9.57
C LEU A 244 -3.22 30.31 9.95
N GLU A 245 -3.22 30.70 11.23
CA GLU A 245 -2.31 31.73 11.73
C GLU A 245 -0.85 31.22 11.70
N HIS A 246 0.05 32.04 11.17
CA HIS A 246 1.48 31.72 11.09
C HIS A 246 2.33 32.98 11.09
N THR A 247 3.59 32.82 11.44
CA THR A 247 4.64 33.82 11.20
C THR A 247 5.50 33.37 10.02
N GLY A 248 6.36 34.23 9.52
CA GLY A 248 7.21 33.93 8.37
C GLY A 248 6.47 34.01 7.03
N THR A 249 7.04 33.43 5.98
CA THR A 249 6.52 33.55 4.61
C THR A 249 6.44 32.16 3.96
N ILE A 250 5.29 31.87 3.33
CA ILE A 250 5.08 30.67 2.51
C ILE A 250 4.89 31.13 1.07
N THR A 251 5.79 30.69 0.19
CA THR A 251 5.70 30.97 -1.24
C THR A 251 5.34 29.70 -1.99
N MET A 252 4.24 29.75 -2.73
CA MET A 252 3.75 28.63 -3.54
C MET A 252 3.81 28.95 -5.01
N GLY A 253 4.16 27.99 -5.82
CA GLY A 253 4.13 28.10 -7.27
C GLY A 253 2.69 28.32 -7.78
N SER A 254 2.52 29.18 -8.78
CA SER A 254 1.20 29.47 -9.33
C SER A 254 0.65 28.30 -10.14
N GLY A 255 -0.63 27.96 -9.92
CA GLY A 255 -1.31 26.88 -10.64
C GLY A 255 -0.86 25.48 -10.25
N LEU A 256 -0.36 25.30 -9.03
CA LEU A 256 -0.08 23.96 -8.50
C LEU A 256 -1.38 23.17 -8.36
N VAL A 257 -1.37 21.96 -8.92
CA VAL A 257 -2.40 20.95 -8.66
C VAL A 257 -1.90 20.06 -7.53
N ILE A 258 -2.65 20.02 -6.43
CA ILE A 258 -2.28 19.32 -5.20
C ILE A 258 -3.29 18.21 -4.95
N SER A 259 -2.78 17.00 -4.71
CA SER A 259 -3.57 15.86 -4.23
C SER A 259 -3.37 15.70 -2.73
N TYR A 260 -4.45 15.63 -1.97
CA TYR A 260 -4.39 15.61 -0.51
C TYR A 260 -5.04 14.36 0.09
N VAL A 261 -4.31 13.72 1.00
CA VAL A 261 -4.80 12.65 1.89
C VAL A 261 -4.78 13.18 3.31
N PRO A 262 -5.95 13.52 3.90
CA PRO A 262 -6.04 14.02 5.26
C PRO A 262 -5.83 12.93 6.31
N GLN A 263 -5.47 13.33 7.52
CA GLN A 263 -5.34 12.42 8.66
C GLN A 263 -6.70 11.80 9.03
N ASP A 264 -7.77 12.57 9.05
CA ASP A 264 -9.13 12.08 9.34
C ASP A 264 -9.87 11.66 8.07
N ALA A 265 -10.40 10.44 8.09
CA ALA A 265 -11.21 9.84 7.05
C ALA A 265 -12.68 9.61 7.47
N SER A 266 -13.09 10.09 8.65
CA SER A 266 -14.42 9.84 9.23
C SER A 266 -15.56 10.46 8.41
N HIS A 267 -15.26 11.56 7.72
CA HIS A 267 -16.23 12.33 6.91
C HIS A 267 -16.67 11.64 5.61
N LEU A 268 -16.03 10.51 5.25
CA LEU A 268 -16.33 9.80 4.01
C LEU A 268 -17.69 9.07 4.09
N GLN A 269 -18.54 9.30 3.08
CA GLN A 269 -19.89 8.74 2.98
C GLN A 269 -20.26 8.38 1.54
N GLY A 270 -21.33 7.59 1.37
CA GLY A 270 -21.88 7.20 0.08
C GLY A 270 -21.20 5.99 -0.54
N THR A 271 -21.48 5.70 -1.80
CA THR A 271 -20.88 4.58 -2.52
C THR A 271 -19.51 4.92 -3.12
N LEU A 272 -18.68 3.92 -3.39
CA LEU A 272 -17.40 4.11 -4.07
C LEU A 272 -17.58 4.75 -5.47
N SER A 273 -18.68 4.44 -6.15
CA SER A 273 -19.00 5.01 -7.48
C SER A 273 -19.36 6.49 -7.38
N ASP A 274 -20.16 6.88 -6.37
CA ASP A 274 -20.51 8.29 -6.15
C ASP A 274 -19.30 9.09 -5.71
N PHE A 275 -18.44 8.50 -4.87
CA PHE A 275 -17.18 9.10 -4.46
C PHE A 275 -16.25 9.36 -5.64
N ALA A 276 -16.12 8.39 -6.56
CA ALA A 276 -15.32 8.56 -7.77
C ALA A 276 -15.86 9.69 -8.67
N LYS A 277 -17.17 9.73 -8.88
CA LYS A 277 -17.84 10.81 -9.65
C LYS A 277 -17.63 12.17 -9.04
N LYS A 278 -17.86 12.30 -7.71
CA LYS A 278 -17.71 13.56 -6.96
C LYS A 278 -16.28 14.11 -7.06
N ASN A 279 -15.28 13.23 -7.06
CA ASN A 279 -13.87 13.61 -7.14
C ASN A 279 -13.34 13.65 -8.58
N GLN A 280 -14.18 13.42 -9.61
CA GLN A 280 -13.82 13.46 -11.03
C GLN A 280 -12.68 12.50 -11.40
N ILE A 281 -12.64 11.32 -10.74
CA ILE A 281 -11.66 10.27 -11.02
C ILE A 281 -12.29 9.13 -11.81
N GLU A 282 -11.50 8.43 -12.60
CA GLU A 282 -11.95 7.28 -13.37
C GLU A 282 -12.30 6.11 -12.46
N GLU A 283 -13.59 5.72 -12.44
CA GLU A 283 -14.10 4.67 -11.55
C GLU A 283 -13.40 3.32 -11.75
N ALA A 284 -13.10 2.96 -13.00
CA ALA A 284 -12.44 1.68 -13.32
C ALA A 284 -11.02 1.63 -12.71
N LEU A 285 -10.24 2.70 -12.90
CA LEU A 285 -8.91 2.83 -12.33
C LEU A 285 -8.96 2.85 -10.80
N PHE A 286 -9.89 3.62 -10.22
CA PHE A 286 -10.07 3.71 -8.77
C PHE A 286 -10.37 2.34 -8.14
N LYS A 287 -11.32 1.58 -8.74
CA LYS A 287 -11.64 0.22 -8.28
C LYS A 287 -10.47 -0.76 -8.49
N ALA A 288 -9.69 -0.60 -9.57
CA ALA A 288 -8.49 -1.41 -9.80
C ALA A 288 -7.42 -1.17 -8.73
N ILE A 289 -7.20 0.10 -8.35
CA ILE A 289 -6.29 0.47 -7.26
C ILE A 289 -6.76 -0.13 -5.93
N LEU A 290 -8.04 0.01 -5.59
CA LEU A 290 -8.59 -0.57 -4.37
C LEU A 290 -8.42 -2.09 -4.29
N ARG A 291 -8.62 -2.81 -5.40
CA ARG A 291 -8.37 -4.26 -5.46
C ARG A 291 -6.90 -4.59 -5.17
N LYS A 292 -5.97 -3.80 -5.67
CA LYS A 292 -4.55 -3.97 -5.35
C LYS A 292 -4.23 -3.68 -3.90
N LEU A 293 -4.95 -2.75 -3.29
CA LEU A 293 -4.86 -2.47 -1.86
C LEU A 293 -5.69 -3.47 -1.02
N ASP A 294 -5.90 -4.69 -1.56
CA ASP A 294 -6.59 -5.80 -0.90
C ASP A 294 -8.04 -5.50 -0.48
N PHE A 295 -8.78 -4.76 -1.35
CA PHE A 295 -10.23 -4.64 -1.21
C PHE A 295 -10.92 -5.89 -1.74
N GLU A 296 -11.64 -6.58 -0.88
CA GLU A 296 -12.44 -7.74 -1.24
C GLU A 296 -13.69 -7.36 -2.05
N ARG A 297 -14.19 -8.30 -2.86
CA ARG A 297 -15.34 -8.06 -3.73
C ARG A 297 -16.57 -7.55 -2.98
N ILE A 298 -16.82 -8.08 -1.79
CA ILE A 298 -17.96 -7.68 -0.95
C ILE A 298 -17.88 -6.21 -0.52
N GLN A 299 -16.67 -5.65 -0.38
CA GLN A 299 -16.48 -4.25 0.04
C GLN A 299 -16.93 -3.26 -1.04
N PHE A 300 -16.89 -3.65 -2.33
CA PHE A 300 -17.36 -2.77 -3.40
C PHE A 300 -18.87 -2.58 -3.44
N GLU A 301 -19.62 -3.40 -2.71
CA GLU A 301 -21.08 -3.34 -2.60
C GLU A 301 -21.54 -2.57 -1.35
N LYS A 302 -20.61 -2.25 -0.42
CA LYS A 302 -20.90 -1.53 0.83
C LYS A 302 -20.76 -0.01 0.64
N GLU A 303 -21.39 0.72 1.53
CA GLU A 303 -21.20 2.16 1.63
C GLU A 303 -19.91 2.50 2.42
N ILE A 304 -19.28 3.63 2.09
CA ILE A 304 -17.98 4.01 2.66
C ILE A 304 -18.09 4.28 4.17
N GLN A 305 -19.23 4.72 4.66
CA GLN A 305 -19.44 4.94 6.10
C GLN A 305 -19.26 3.66 6.92
N ASP A 306 -19.60 2.49 6.34
CA ASP A 306 -19.50 1.18 6.99
C ASP A 306 -18.08 0.59 6.93
N PHE A 307 -17.14 1.29 6.29
CA PHE A 307 -15.75 0.85 6.19
C PHE A 307 -15.00 1.07 7.50
N SER A 308 -14.09 0.17 7.80
CA SER A 308 -13.11 0.37 8.87
C SER A 308 -12.22 1.59 8.59
N GLY A 309 -11.56 2.13 9.63
CA GLY A 309 -10.63 3.25 9.47
C GLY A 309 -9.56 2.99 8.41
N GLY A 310 -8.99 1.79 8.38
CA GLY A 310 -8.01 1.38 7.38
C GLY A 310 -8.59 1.30 5.96
N GLN A 311 -9.81 0.81 5.80
CA GLN A 311 -10.49 0.79 4.52
C GLN A 311 -10.78 2.22 4.00
N LYS A 312 -11.21 3.13 4.87
CA LYS A 312 -11.41 4.55 4.53
C LYS A 312 -10.10 5.22 4.13
N LYS A 313 -8.99 4.90 4.80
CA LYS A 313 -7.65 5.38 4.40
C LYS A 313 -7.24 4.87 3.03
N LYS A 314 -7.46 3.58 2.73
CA LYS A 314 -7.22 3.00 1.40
C LYS A 314 -8.03 3.71 0.31
N VAL A 315 -9.28 4.11 0.59
CA VAL A 315 -10.11 4.90 -0.34
C VAL A 315 -9.46 6.25 -0.64
N LEU A 316 -8.99 6.98 0.38
CA LEU A 316 -8.31 8.28 0.20
C LEU A 316 -6.99 8.14 -0.56
N ILE A 317 -6.20 7.12 -0.25
CA ILE A 317 -4.95 6.82 -0.96
C ILE A 317 -5.25 6.48 -2.42
N ALA A 318 -6.22 5.59 -2.67
CA ALA A 318 -6.62 5.22 -4.02
C ALA A 318 -7.11 6.44 -4.83
N LYS A 319 -7.88 7.36 -4.21
CA LYS A 319 -8.25 8.64 -4.81
C LYS A 319 -7.00 9.43 -5.20
N SER A 320 -6.09 9.64 -4.26
CA SER A 320 -4.85 10.41 -4.49
C SER A 320 -4.00 9.79 -5.60
N LEU A 321 -3.93 8.47 -5.68
CA LEU A 321 -3.20 7.75 -6.74
C LEU A 321 -3.87 7.84 -8.12
N CYS A 322 -5.19 8.08 -8.17
CA CYS A 322 -5.92 8.36 -9.41
C CYS A 322 -5.75 9.81 -9.89
N GLU A 323 -5.47 10.74 -8.99
CA GLU A 323 -5.33 12.15 -9.30
C GLU A 323 -3.98 12.43 -9.96
N GLN A 324 -4.01 13.19 -11.04
CA GLN A 324 -2.79 13.74 -11.64
C GLN A 324 -2.45 15.04 -10.92
N ALA A 325 -1.37 15.05 -10.14
CA ALA A 325 -0.98 16.19 -9.32
C ALA A 325 0.50 16.56 -9.52
N HIS A 326 0.83 17.84 -9.30
CA HIS A 326 2.20 18.32 -9.22
C HIS A 326 2.83 18.00 -7.86
N LEU A 327 2.01 18.01 -6.80
CA LEU A 327 2.43 17.76 -5.42
C LEU A 327 1.40 16.87 -4.70
N TYR A 328 1.87 15.77 -4.12
CA TYR A 328 1.07 14.91 -3.28
C TYR A 328 1.35 15.25 -1.82
N VAL A 329 0.31 15.61 -1.07
CA VAL A 329 0.39 15.99 0.34
C VAL A 329 -0.34 14.94 1.16
N TRP A 330 0.38 14.18 1.98
CA TRP A 330 -0.19 13.06 2.74
C TRP A 330 0.06 13.21 4.23
N ASP A 331 -1.03 13.15 5.01
CA ASP A 331 -1.01 13.29 6.47
C ASP A 331 -1.34 11.94 7.13
N GLU A 332 -0.33 11.27 7.65
CA GLU A 332 -0.39 9.94 8.27
C GLU A 332 -1.22 8.93 7.44
N PRO A 333 -0.87 8.73 6.16
CA PRO A 333 -1.68 7.92 5.24
C PRO A 333 -1.75 6.46 5.63
N LEU A 334 -0.72 5.92 6.31
CA LEU A 334 -0.58 4.49 6.58
C LEU A 334 -1.18 4.04 7.90
N ASN A 335 -1.74 4.96 8.70
CA ASN A 335 -2.43 4.57 9.92
C ASN A 335 -3.59 3.61 9.61
N PHE A 336 -3.65 2.48 10.32
CA PHE A 336 -4.63 1.38 10.14
C PHE A 336 -4.55 0.65 8.78
N VAL A 337 -3.57 0.96 7.93
CA VAL A 337 -3.36 0.26 6.66
C VAL A 337 -2.52 -0.98 6.92
N ASP A 338 -2.93 -2.12 6.37
CA ASP A 338 -2.20 -3.37 6.52
C ASP A 338 -0.83 -3.34 5.83
N LEU A 339 0.05 -4.21 6.30
CA LEU A 339 1.43 -4.27 5.85
C LEU A 339 1.59 -4.48 4.34
N TYR A 340 0.78 -5.36 3.75
CA TYR A 340 0.86 -5.66 2.32
C TYR A 340 0.52 -4.44 1.47
N SER A 341 -0.55 -3.73 1.83
CA SER A 341 -0.92 -2.47 1.19
C SER A 341 0.16 -1.39 1.35
N ARG A 342 0.81 -1.30 2.54
CA ARG A 342 1.94 -0.37 2.77
C ARG A 342 3.10 -0.66 1.81
N MET A 343 3.50 -1.91 1.67
CA MET A 343 4.58 -2.31 0.76
C MET A 343 4.28 -1.99 -0.70
N GLN A 344 3.03 -2.19 -1.14
CA GLN A 344 2.61 -1.83 -2.50
C GLN A 344 2.66 -0.32 -2.74
N ILE A 345 2.20 0.48 -1.77
CA ILE A 345 2.26 1.94 -1.83
C ILE A 345 3.72 2.40 -1.88
N GLU A 346 4.59 1.83 -1.03
CA GLU A 346 6.03 2.10 -1.00
C GLU A 346 6.68 1.83 -2.36
N GLN A 347 6.43 0.64 -2.94
CA GLN A 347 6.95 0.27 -4.25
C GLN A 347 6.51 1.26 -5.32
N LEU A 348 5.25 1.65 -5.32
CA LEU A 348 4.67 2.56 -6.29
C LEU A 348 5.30 3.97 -6.20
N ILE A 349 5.49 4.49 -4.98
CA ILE A 349 6.15 5.79 -4.77
C ILE A 349 7.60 5.75 -5.24
N ARG A 350 8.32 4.65 -5.00
CA ARG A 350 9.70 4.49 -5.45
C ARG A 350 9.80 4.40 -6.98
N GLU A 351 8.90 3.68 -7.62
CA GLU A 351 8.89 3.48 -9.07
C GLU A 351 8.60 4.79 -9.83
N PHE A 352 7.57 5.53 -9.41
CA PHE A 352 7.12 6.72 -10.13
C PHE A 352 7.73 8.02 -9.60
N SER A 353 8.40 7.99 -8.45
CA SER A 353 9.11 9.12 -7.85
C SER A 353 8.33 10.45 -7.87
N PRO A 354 7.06 10.50 -7.40
CA PRO A 354 6.27 11.73 -7.36
C PRO A 354 6.89 12.77 -6.43
N THR A 355 6.57 14.04 -6.65
CA THR A 355 6.88 15.09 -5.67
C THR A 355 5.91 14.99 -4.51
N MET A 356 6.41 14.85 -3.29
CA MET A 356 5.56 14.64 -2.11
C MET A 356 5.98 15.50 -0.92
N LEU A 357 4.98 15.86 -0.12
CA LEU A 357 5.14 16.32 1.26
C LEU A 357 4.31 15.42 2.15
N LEU A 358 4.95 14.77 3.11
CA LEU A 358 4.26 13.77 3.93
C LEU A 358 4.67 13.81 5.39
N VAL A 359 3.71 13.46 6.24
CA VAL A 359 3.90 13.12 7.66
C VAL A 359 3.64 11.64 7.80
N GLU A 360 4.60 10.90 8.33
CA GLU A 360 4.47 9.47 8.58
C GLU A 360 5.36 9.04 9.74
N HIS A 361 4.89 8.06 10.53
CA HIS A 361 5.58 7.54 11.70
C HIS A 361 6.23 6.16 11.47
N ASP A 362 5.90 5.48 10.38
CA ASP A 362 6.53 4.21 9.98
C ASP A 362 7.96 4.49 9.48
N GLN A 363 8.96 4.10 10.29
CA GLN A 363 10.36 4.36 9.99
C GLN A 363 10.81 3.65 8.72
N ALA A 364 10.43 2.39 8.52
CA ALA A 364 10.82 1.63 7.34
C ALA A 364 10.27 2.26 6.04
N PHE A 365 9.02 2.74 6.08
CA PHE A 365 8.42 3.44 4.96
C PHE A 365 9.13 4.78 4.68
N ARG A 366 9.43 5.58 5.72
CA ARG A 366 10.15 6.84 5.57
C ARG A 366 11.52 6.63 4.93
N GLU A 367 12.31 5.69 5.46
CA GLU A 367 13.63 5.35 4.92
C GLU A 367 13.58 4.87 3.45
N ALA A 368 12.51 4.17 3.07
CA ALA A 368 12.34 3.67 1.71
C ALA A 368 11.92 4.75 0.70
N VAL A 369 11.14 5.75 1.11
CA VAL A 369 10.55 6.73 0.17
C VAL A 369 11.14 8.13 0.28
N ALA A 370 11.63 8.56 1.44
CA ALA A 370 12.11 9.93 1.66
C ALA A 370 13.37 10.24 0.85
N THR A 371 13.39 11.41 0.23
CA THR A 371 14.63 12.00 -0.33
C THR A 371 15.18 13.11 0.57
N LYS A 372 14.31 13.67 1.42
CA LYS A 372 14.64 14.73 2.35
C LYS A 372 13.76 14.63 3.59
N THR A 373 14.36 14.84 4.75
CA THR A 373 13.66 14.89 6.03
C THR A 373 13.83 16.28 6.64
N VAL A 374 12.74 16.82 7.20
CA VAL A 374 12.71 18.12 7.88
C VAL A 374 12.21 17.91 9.30
N GLN A 375 13.01 18.28 10.28
CA GLN A 375 12.64 18.21 11.71
C GLN A 375 11.79 19.41 12.09
N ILE A 376 10.66 19.14 12.73
CA ILE A 376 9.75 20.17 13.25
C ILE A 376 9.76 20.07 14.78
N GLU A 377 10.27 21.11 15.42
CA GLU A 377 10.34 21.22 16.87
C GLU A 377 9.14 21.98 17.39
N GLY A 378 8.57 21.52 18.50
CA GLY A 378 7.50 22.23 19.20
C GLY A 378 8.05 23.41 20.00
N ALA A 379 7.33 24.53 20.02
CA ALA A 379 7.73 25.75 20.73
C ALA A 379 7.96 25.60 22.24
N GLU A 380 7.42 24.53 22.87
CA GLU A 380 7.63 24.27 24.31
C GLU A 380 9.04 23.78 24.66
N ASN A 381 9.83 23.30 23.68
CA ASN A 381 11.18 22.81 23.94
C ASN A 381 12.22 23.92 24.17
N GLU A 382 11.97 25.15 23.74
CA GLU A 382 12.87 26.30 24.02
C GLU A 382 12.86 26.71 25.50
N LYS A 383 11.82 26.34 26.28
CA LYS A 383 11.73 26.71 27.70
C LYS A 383 12.36 25.65 28.64
N ARG A 384 12.93 24.54 28.11
CA ARG A 384 13.53 23.45 28.90
C ARG A 384 15.05 23.29 28.72
N ASN A 385 15.67 24.10 27.85
CA ASN A 385 17.12 24.28 27.75
C ASN A 385 17.49 25.65 28.30
#